data_811aac604a0df77b54c61ba8a00a1128
#
_entry.id   811aac604a0df77b54c61ba8a00a1128
#
_cell.length_a   1.000
_cell.length_b   1.000
_cell.length_c   1.000
_cell.angle_alpha   90.00
_cell.angle_beta   90.00
_cell.angle_gamma   90.00
#
_symmetry.space_group_name_H-M   'P 1'
#
loop_
_entity.id
_entity.type
_entity.pdbx_description
1 polymer ?
#
loop_
_entity_poly.entity_id
_entity_poly.type
_entity_poly.pdbx_seq_one_letter_code
_entity_poly.pdbx_strand_id
1 'polypeptide(L)'
;MKASTSLAALLVATVALRVDAQAQAPAPPPCNPADTHWVCGQQTPEDLVALPGGAWVISSAYQGTGGMNLIKVSDRKSVVVFPGPAVKQQPDKKAYPNCPGPPDAAKFTTHGVYVDAGRGPVVRVMAVGHGARESIEVFKVDMRPATPSLTWVGCVIAPMPIGLNAVRGLADGGFLTTNWLPRGGAPDALQKMMAGEKNGELWEWHAKTGWQRVPGSEAAGANGIELSTDGKTIYMAAWGSQSFIRLSRGAREVKRDEIPLGFRPDNIHFARDGTLLAAGQITDPPNRSSRVVKVDAKTLAVKDLLTRPDDDAFAGNTTAIEIGGNLWLGSYRGDRIAIVPAP
;
A
#
# COMPACT_ATOMS: atom_id res chain seq x y z
N MET A 1 1.75 2.55 -84.59
CA MET A 1 1.17 2.97 -83.32
C MET A 1 1.91 2.22 -82.20
N LYS A 2 2.84 2.90 -81.52
CA LYS A 2 3.60 2.32 -80.40
C LYS A 2 3.03 2.89 -79.12
N ALA A 3 2.53 2.04 -78.25
CA ALA A 3 2.02 2.39 -76.92
C ALA A 3 3.20 2.38 -75.94
N SER A 4 3.47 3.52 -75.33
CA SER A 4 4.43 3.67 -74.23
C SER A 4 3.71 3.47 -72.86
N THR A 5 4.09 2.48 -72.12
CA THR A 5 3.64 2.22 -70.74
C THR A 5 4.65 2.87 -69.79
N SER A 6 4.21 3.90 -69.08
CA SER A 6 5.02 4.53 -68.00
C SER A 6 4.77 3.78 -66.66
N LEU A 7 5.83 3.24 -66.11
CA LEU A 7 5.84 2.63 -64.77
C LEU A 7 6.09 3.75 -63.74
N ALA A 8 5.12 4.02 -62.88
CA ALA A 8 5.30 4.91 -61.73
C ALA A 8 5.81 4.08 -60.54
N ALA A 9 7.01 4.40 -60.11
CA ALA A 9 7.59 3.79 -58.87
C ALA A 9 7.09 4.53 -57.66
N LEU A 10 6.35 3.80 -56.77
CA LEU A 10 5.92 4.27 -55.47
C LEU A 10 7.08 4.13 -54.49
N LEU A 11 7.67 5.24 -54.05
CA LEU A 11 8.59 5.25 -52.91
C LEU A 11 7.80 5.16 -51.60
N VAL A 12 7.88 4.02 -50.91
CA VAL A 12 7.39 3.86 -49.57
C VAL A 12 8.46 4.32 -48.58
N ALA A 13 8.29 5.52 -48.01
CA ALA A 13 9.15 6.02 -46.93
C ALA A 13 8.78 5.29 -45.62
N THR A 14 9.63 4.38 -45.18
CA THR A 14 9.53 3.77 -43.84
C THR A 14 10.01 4.77 -42.78
N VAL A 15 9.08 5.38 -42.08
CA VAL A 15 9.37 6.15 -40.85
C VAL A 15 9.71 5.16 -39.73
N ALA A 16 10.97 4.98 -39.43
CA ALA A 16 11.44 4.27 -38.27
C ALA A 16 11.13 5.12 -37.01
N LEU A 17 10.09 4.77 -36.26
CA LEU A 17 9.84 5.30 -34.93
C LEU A 17 11.03 4.90 -34.05
N ARG A 18 11.89 5.87 -33.72
CA ARG A 18 12.86 5.70 -32.64
C ARG A 18 12.08 5.65 -31.34
N VAL A 19 11.97 4.48 -30.74
CA VAL A 19 11.59 4.32 -29.34
C VAL A 19 12.79 4.84 -28.55
N ASP A 20 12.69 6.06 -28.02
CA ASP A 20 13.67 6.58 -27.08
C ASP A 20 13.66 5.63 -25.86
N ALA A 21 14.76 4.89 -25.70
CA ALA A 21 15.00 4.13 -24.50
C ALA A 21 15.02 5.12 -23.33
N GLN A 22 13.96 5.12 -22.53
CA GLN A 22 13.94 5.87 -21.28
C GLN A 22 15.17 5.44 -20.49
N ALA A 23 16.09 6.37 -20.26
CA ALA A 23 17.27 6.13 -19.44
C ALA A 23 16.81 5.61 -18.07
N GLN A 24 17.14 4.36 -17.81
CA GLN A 24 16.82 3.71 -16.55
C GLN A 24 17.53 4.49 -15.44
N ALA A 25 16.77 4.97 -14.43
CA ALA A 25 17.38 5.68 -13.32
C ALA A 25 18.53 4.84 -12.72
N PRO A 26 19.66 5.44 -12.33
CA PRO A 26 20.78 4.70 -11.76
C PRO A 26 20.29 3.88 -10.57
N ALA A 27 20.84 2.68 -10.42
CA ALA A 27 20.54 1.85 -9.27
C ALA A 27 20.91 2.59 -7.96
N PRO A 28 20.10 2.49 -6.90
CA PRO A 28 20.42 3.13 -5.64
C PRO A 28 21.76 2.64 -5.09
N PRO A 29 22.50 3.47 -4.35
CA PRO A 29 23.74 3.04 -3.70
C PRO A 29 23.46 1.84 -2.79
N PRO A 30 24.39 0.88 -2.65
CA PRO A 30 24.21 -0.28 -1.78
C PRO A 30 23.83 0.14 -0.36
N CYS A 31 22.82 -0.52 0.22
CA CYS A 31 22.40 -0.24 1.59
C CYS A 31 23.47 -0.76 2.56
N ASN A 32 23.95 0.11 3.46
CA ASN A 32 24.89 -0.27 4.51
C ASN A 32 24.14 -0.71 5.79
N PRO A 33 24.16 -1.99 6.17
CA PRO A 33 23.47 -2.46 7.37
C PRO A 33 24.03 -1.92 8.69
N ALA A 34 25.25 -1.39 8.69
CA ALA A 34 25.85 -0.75 9.86
C ALA A 34 25.33 0.68 10.08
N ASP A 35 24.74 1.30 9.06
CA ASP A 35 24.14 2.62 9.18
C ASP A 35 22.79 2.53 9.91
N THR A 36 22.69 3.24 11.02
CA THR A 36 21.51 3.20 11.88
C THR A 36 20.28 3.91 11.31
N HIS A 37 20.42 4.61 10.20
CA HIS A 37 19.34 5.27 9.50
C HIS A 37 18.57 4.34 8.54
N TRP A 38 19.00 3.07 8.42
CA TRP A 38 18.42 2.15 7.45
C TRP A 38 18.03 0.79 8.03
N VAL A 39 16.97 0.21 7.48
CA VAL A 39 16.71 -1.24 7.50
C VAL A 39 16.91 -1.75 6.09
N CYS A 40 18.03 -2.42 5.86
CA CYS A 40 18.40 -2.96 4.55
C CYS A 40 17.71 -4.28 4.23
N GLY A 41 17.84 -4.72 2.95
CA GLY A 41 17.37 -6.03 2.49
C GLY A 41 15.87 -6.09 2.27
N GLN A 42 15.24 -4.96 2.00
CA GLN A 42 13.84 -4.87 1.64
C GLN A 42 13.65 -5.04 0.12
N GLN A 43 12.41 -5.24 -0.29
CA GLN A 43 11.99 -5.29 -1.70
C GLN A 43 10.83 -4.33 -1.88
N THR A 44 11.13 -3.03 -2.06
CA THR A 44 10.11 -1.98 -2.13
C THR A 44 9.10 -2.07 -0.97
N PRO A 45 9.53 -1.74 0.26
CA PRO A 45 8.71 -1.83 1.48
C PRO A 45 7.65 -0.73 1.48
N GLU A 46 6.58 -0.97 0.73
CA GLU A 46 5.56 0.02 0.42
C GLU A 46 4.72 0.36 1.65
N ASP A 47 4.40 -0.63 2.49
CA ASP A 47 3.66 -0.42 3.74
C ASP A 47 4.30 -1.13 4.92
N LEU A 48 4.12 -0.56 6.12
CA LEU A 48 4.73 -0.99 7.37
C LEU A 48 3.69 -1.04 8.49
N VAL A 49 3.68 -2.10 9.28
CA VAL A 49 2.89 -2.16 10.50
C VAL A 49 3.71 -2.70 11.67
N ALA A 50 3.62 -2.04 12.83
CA ALA A 50 4.20 -2.53 14.06
C ALA A 50 3.33 -3.63 14.66
N LEU A 51 3.93 -4.77 15.05
CA LEU A 51 3.26 -5.76 15.85
C LEU A 51 3.06 -5.25 17.29
N PRO A 52 2.02 -5.71 18.00
CA PRO A 52 1.79 -5.32 19.40
C PRO A 52 3.05 -5.47 20.26
N GLY A 53 3.31 -4.48 21.10
CA GLY A 53 4.55 -4.40 21.88
C GLY A 53 5.71 -3.68 21.19
N GLY A 54 5.64 -3.43 19.87
CA GLY A 54 6.61 -2.62 19.14
C GLY A 54 8.00 -3.22 18.97
N ALA A 55 8.19 -4.50 19.31
CA ALA A 55 9.48 -5.19 19.13
C ALA A 55 9.72 -5.67 17.70
N TRP A 56 8.65 -5.77 16.91
CA TRP A 56 8.66 -6.30 15.57
C TRP A 56 7.81 -5.44 14.63
N VAL A 57 8.24 -5.36 13.37
CA VAL A 57 7.53 -4.69 12.27
C VAL A 57 7.35 -5.69 11.14
N ILE A 58 6.18 -5.68 10.51
CA ILE A 58 5.96 -6.32 9.22
C ILE A 58 6.09 -5.25 8.15
N SER A 59 6.86 -5.52 7.11
CA SER A 59 6.87 -4.73 5.88
C SER A 59 6.31 -5.53 4.71
N SER A 60 5.59 -4.86 3.84
CA SER A 60 5.22 -5.39 2.54
C SER A 60 6.43 -5.46 1.61
N ALA A 61 6.29 -6.19 0.50
CA ALA A 61 7.25 -6.24 -0.59
C ALA A 61 6.48 -6.13 -1.92
N TYR A 62 6.42 -4.91 -2.44
CA TYR A 62 5.54 -4.56 -3.57
C TYR A 62 6.07 -5.04 -4.92
N GLN A 63 7.38 -5.17 -5.05
CA GLN A 63 8.04 -5.62 -6.29
C GLN A 63 9.01 -6.78 -6.02
N GLY A 64 9.57 -7.32 -7.08
CA GLY A 64 10.54 -8.43 -7.01
C GLY A 64 9.86 -9.78 -6.82
N THR A 65 10.46 -10.63 -6.00
CA THR A 65 9.91 -11.93 -5.60
C THR A 65 8.88 -11.81 -4.48
N GLY A 66 8.60 -10.57 -4.07
CA GLY A 66 7.50 -10.20 -3.20
C GLY A 66 7.51 -10.79 -1.80
N GLY A 67 6.35 -10.69 -1.17
CA GLY A 67 6.10 -11.29 0.11
C GLY A 67 5.98 -10.30 1.27
N MET A 68 6.19 -10.79 2.47
CA MET A 68 6.24 -10.00 3.69
C MET A 68 7.54 -10.27 4.42
N ASN A 69 8.13 -9.21 4.97
CA ASN A 69 9.28 -9.31 5.86
C ASN A 69 8.85 -9.10 7.30
N LEU A 70 9.54 -9.79 8.21
CA LEU A 70 9.49 -9.54 9.64
C LEU A 70 10.81 -8.92 10.08
N ILE A 71 10.74 -7.75 10.69
CA ILE A 71 11.89 -6.93 11.07
C ILE A 71 11.95 -6.85 12.58
N LYS A 72 13.06 -7.24 13.18
CA LYS A 72 13.32 -7.03 14.60
C LYS A 72 13.79 -5.60 14.83
N VAL A 73 13.06 -4.84 15.65
CA VAL A 73 13.34 -3.41 15.86
C VAL A 73 14.69 -3.17 16.49
N SER A 74 15.11 -4.02 17.46
CA SER A 74 16.34 -3.80 18.25
C SER A 74 17.65 -3.87 17.45
N ASP A 75 17.69 -4.71 16.41
CA ASP A 75 18.90 -4.92 15.59
C ASP A 75 18.65 -4.68 14.10
N ARG A 76 17.42 -4.32 13.72
CA ARG A 76 16.97 -4.01 12.35
C ARG A 76 17.17 -5.15 11.35
N LYS A 77 17.31 -6.38 11.86
CA LYS A 77 17.40 -7.57 11.02
C LYS A 77 16.04 -7.90 10.43
N SER A 78 16.04 -8.12 9.13
CA SER A 78 14.86 -8.48 8.34
C SER A 78 14.97 -9.91 7.84
N VAL A 79 13.86 -10.63 7.89
CA VAL A 79 13.70 -11.96 7.29
C VAL A 79 12.41 -12.04 6.50
N VAL A 80 12.45 -12.66 5.32
CA VAL A 80 11.23 -12.94 4.55
C VAL A 80 10.43 -14.00 5.30
N VAL A 81 9.19 -13.67 5.67
CA VAL A 81 8.33 -14.60 6.42
C VAL A 81 7.20 -15.18 5.58
N PHE A 82 6.86 -14.58 4.44
CA PHE A 82 5.89 -15.12 3.49
C PHE A 82 6.16 -14.58 2.08
N PRO A 83 6.08 -15.43 1.02
CA PRO A 83 5.99 -16.88 1.09
C PRO A 83 7.28 -17.53 1.61
N GLY A 84 7.15 -18.66 2.26
CA GLY A 84 8.31 -19.37 2.77
C GLY A 84 7.96 -20.70 3.43
N PRO A 85 8.92 -21.63 3.53
CA PRO A 85 8.67 -22.99 4.02
C PRO A 85 8.32 -23.03 5.52
N ALA A 86 8.67 -22.01 6.27
CA ALA A 86 8.37 -21.90 7.71
C ALA A 86 6.92 -21.49 8.01
N VAL A 87 6.17 -21.01 7.00
CA VAL A 87 4.78 -20.57 7.19
C VAL A 87 3.85 -21.77 7.23
N LYS A 88 3.23 -21.98 8.38
CA LYS A 88 2.18 -22.98 8.53
C LYS A 88 0.95 -22.58 7.72
N GLN A 89 0.26 -23.58 7.17
CA GLN A 89 -1.00 -23.38 6.47
C GLN A 89 -2.11 -24.10 7.25
N GLN A 90 -3.06 -23.34 7.74
CA GLN A 90 -4.24 -23.83 8.46
C GLN A 90 -5.50 -23.14 7.96
N PRO A 91 -6.02 -23.52 6.76
CA PRO A 91 -7.15 -22.85 6.15
C PRO A 91 -8.40 -22.87 7.03
N ASP A 92 -8.94 -21.70 7.33
CA ASP A 92 -10.22 -21.54 8.01
C ASP A 92 -11.34 -21.42 6.96
N LYS A 93 -11.85 -22.57 6.53
CA LYS A 93 -12.92 -22.64 5.52
C LYS A 93 -14.26 -22.07 5.99
N LYS A 94 -14.44 -21.91 7.31
CA LYS A 94 -15.64 -21.28 7.88
C LYS A 94 -15.57 -19.75 7.72
N ALA A 95 -14.42 -19.17 7.99
CA ALA A 95 -14.21 -17.72 7.86
C ALA A 95 -14.01 -17.31 6.37
N TYR A 96 -13.33 -18.13 5.57
CA TYR A 96 -12.94 -17.85 4.19
C TYR A 96 -13.35 -19.00 3.24
N PRO A 97 -14.68 -19.22 3.06
CA PRO A 97 -15.20 -20.43 2.38
C PRO A 97 -14.74 -20.54 0.92
N ASN A 98 -14.59 -19.40 0.24
CA ASN A 98 -14.27 -19.33 -1.19
C ASN A 98 -12.77 -19.16 -1.48
N CYS A 99 -11.91 -19.24 -0.47
CA CYS A 99 -10.46 -19.18 -0.69
C CYS A 99 -9.97 -20.46 -1.35
N PRO A 100 -9.34 -20.39 -2.55
CA PRO A 100 -8.90 -21.57 -3.29
C PRO A 100 -7.65 -22.23 -2.70
N GLY A 101 -6.94 -21.57 -1.80
CA GLY A 101 -5.66 -22.00 -1.24
C GLY A 101 -4.67 -20.85 -1.14
N PRO A 102 -3.42 -21.11 -0.69
CA PRO A 102 -2.38 -20.09 -0.63
C PRO A 102 -2.06 -19.50 -2.01
N PRO A 103 -1.49 -18.29 -2.10
CA PRO A 103 -1.11 -17.69 -3.36
C PRO A 103 0.10 -18.43 -3.99
N ASP A 104 0.29 -18.24 -5.30
CA ASP A 104 1.47 -18.72 -6.01
C ASP A 104 2.71 -17.96 -5.52
N ALA A 105 3.56 -18.64 -4.77
CA ALA A 105 4.74 -18.07 -4.14
C ALA A 105 5.73 -17.41 -5.13
N ALA A 106 5.78 -17.88 -6.37
CA ALA A 106 6.69 -17.34 -7.40
C ALA A 106 6.20 -16.03 -8.01
N LYS A 107 4.93 -15.68 -7.80
CA LYS A 107 4.29 -14.48 -8.39
C LYS A 107 3.75 -13.52 -7.35
N PHE A 108 3.72 -13.93 -6.09
CA PHE A 108 3.07 -13.17 -5.02
C PHE A 108 3.88 -11.93 -4.64
N THR A 109 3.23 -10.78 -4.64
CA THR A 109 3.73 -9.53 -4.06
C THR A 109 2.72 -8.96 -3.08
N THR A 110 3.16 -8.17 -2.11
CA THR A 110 2.30 -7.53 -1.11
C THR A 110 2.31 -6.02 -1.24
N HIS A 111 1.14 -5.43 -1.03
CA HIS A 111 0.93 -3.99 -0.98
C HIS A 111 0.59 -3.57 0.45
N GLY A 112 -0.60 -3.00 0.70
CA GLY A 112 -1.01 -2.62 2.04
C GLY A 112 -1.04 -3.79 3.03
N VAL A 113 -0.58 -3.56 4.26
CA VAL A 113 -0.59 -4.53 5.35
C VAL A 113 -1.30 -3.94 6.58
N TYR A 114 -2.01 -4.79 7.30
CA TYR A 114 -2.75 -4.41 8.49
C TYR A 114 -2.58 -5.44 9.59
N VAL A 115 -2.41 -4.98 10.83
CA VAL A 115 -2.42 -5.83 12.04
C VAL A 115 -3.62 -5.47 12.93
N ASP A 116 -4.39 -6.48 13.27
CA ASP A 116 -5.45 -6.35 14.26
C ASP A 116 -4.83 -6.55 15.65
N ALA A 117 -4.70 -5.46 16.38
CA ALA A 117 -4.15 -5.45 17.73
C ALA A 117 -5.14 -6.11 18.73
N GLY A 118 -5.45 -7.39 18.54
CA GLY A 118 -6.29 -8.17 19.42
C GLY A 118 -5.79 -8.19 20.88
N ARG A 119 -6.62 -8.69 21.81
CA ARG A 119 -6.32 -8.71 23.24
C ARG A 119 -5.42 -9.87 23.69
N GLY A 120 -4.83 -10.61 22.77
CA GLY A 120 -4.08 -11.83 23.10
C GLY A 120 -2.72 -11.90 22.41
N PRO A 121 -1.97 -12.98 22.69
CA PRO A 121 -0.65 -13.17 22.10
C PRO A 121 -0.71 -13.60 20.63
N VAL A 122 -1.88 -13.88 20.08
CA VAL A 122 -2.09 -14.19 18.66
C VAL A 122 -2.91 -13.08 18.04
N VAL A 123 -2.34 -12.43 17.04
CA VAL A 123 -2.97 -11.33 16.31
C VAL A 123 -3.29 -11.76 14.88
N ARG A 124 -4.29 -11.10 14.29
CA ARG A 124 -4.62 -11.26 12.86
C ARG A 124 -3.84 -10.24 12.06
N VAL A 125 -3.20 -10.70 10.99
CA VAL A 125 -2.56 -9.85 9.98
C VAL A 125 -3.29 -10.06 8.66
N MET A 126 -3.57 -8.98 7.96
CA MET A 126 -4.10 -8.97 6.61
C MET A 126 -3.12 -8.29 5.69
N ALA A 127 -2.98 -8.81 4.48
CA ALA A 127 -2.12 -8.23 3.45
C ALA A 127 -2.84 -8.22 2.10
N VAL A 128 -2.74 -7.12 1.38
CA VAL A 128 -3.11 -7.06 -0.03
C VAL A 128 -2.11 -7.87 -0.82
N GLY A 129 -2.60 -8.83 -1.60
CA GLY A 129 -1.79 -9.70 -2.44
C GLY A 129 -2.07 -9.47 -3.92
N HIS A 130 -0.99 -9.31 -4.69
CA HIS A 130 -0.99 -9.18 -6.14
C HIS A 130 -0.27 -10.35 -6.83
N GLY A 131 -0.15 -10.28 -8.13
CA GLY A 131 0.57 -11.23 -8.96
C GLY A 131 -0.34 -12.18 -9.70
N ALA A 132 -0.45 -13.46 -9.27
CA ALA A 132 -1.34 -14.41 -9.93
C ALA A 132 -2.83 -14.13 -9.68
N ARG A 133 -3.15 -13.42 -8.61
CA ARG A 133 -4.50 -13.03 -8.21
C ARG A 133 -4.49 -11.73 -7.43
N GLU A 134 -5.63 -11.10 -7.35
CA GLU A 134 -5.88 -9.93 -6.51
C GLU A 134 -6.66 -10.39 -5.29
N SER A 135 -6.09 -10.25 -4.11
CA SER A 135 -6.66 -10.86 -2.89
C SER A 135 -6.29 -10.14 -1.62
N ILE A 136 -7.09 -10.34 -0.59
CA ILE A 136 -6.66 -10.10 0.80
C ILE A 136 -6.24 -11.45 1.38
N GLU A 137 -4.97 -11.59 1.72
CA GLU A 137 -4.40 -12.75 2.38
C GLU A 137 -4.46 -12.57 3.90
N VAL A 138 -4.83 -13.61 4.63
CA VAL A 138 -5.06 -13.54 6.07
C VAL A 138 -4.16 -14.49 6.82
N PHE A 139 -3.52 -13.96 7.87
CA PHE A 139 -2.57 -14.68 8.71
C PHE A 139 -2.95 -14.54 10.19
N LYS A 140 -2.57 -15.55 10.98
CA LYS A 140 -2.42 -15.46 12.43
C LYS A 140 -0.93 -15.36 12.75
N VAL A 141 -0.56 -14.41 13.60
CA VAL A 141 0.81 -14.22 14.07
C VAL A 141 0.83 -14.51 15.56
N ASP A 142 1.54 -15.56 15.94
CA ASP A 142 1.76 -15.93 17.34
C ASP A 142 3.00 -15.19 17.87
N MET A 143 2.78 -14.32 18.86
CA MET A 143 3.79 -13.45 19.46
C MET A 143 4.54 -14.11 20.65
N ARG A 144 4.15 -15.31 21.06
CA ARG A 144 4.77 -16.00 22.21
C ARG A 144 6.21 -16.47 21.98
N PRO A 145 6.57 -16.98 20.80
CA PRO A 145 7.96 -17.32 20.50
C PRO A 145 8.86 -16.07 20.47
N ALA A 146 10.14 -16.25 20.74
CA ALA A 146 11.15 -15.19 20.67
C ALA A 146 11.19 -14.49 19.28
N THR A 147 10.90 -15.23 18.22
CA THR A 147 10.57 -14.71 16.88
C THR A 147 9.12 -15.07 16.58
N PRO A 148 8.25 -14.10 16.29
CA PRO A 148 6.85 -14.36 15.97
C PRO A 148 6.71 -15.36 14.82
N SER A 149 5.72 -16.23 14.92
CA SER A 149 5.46 -17.25 13.89
C SER A 149 4.18 -16.96 13.14
N LEU A 150 4.22 -17.05 11.81
CA LEU A 150 3.07 -16.82 10.94
C LEU A 150 2.39 -18.14 10.58
N THR A 151 1.05 -18.08 10.55
CA THR A 151 0.20 -19.14 10.01
C THR A 151 -0.75 -18.51 9.02
N TRP A 152 -0.67 -18.91 7.75
CA TRP A 152 -1.66 -18.52 6.75
C TRP A 152 -2.98 -19.25 7.02
N VAL A 153 -4.10 -18.49 7.06
CA VAL A 153 -5.40 -19.07 7.42
C VAL A 153 -6.47 -18.92 6.34
N GLY A 154 -6.20 -18.14 5.30
CA GLY A 154 -7.14 -18.00 4.19
C GLY A 154 -6.95 -16.75 3.38
N CYS A 155 -7.89 -16.54 2.46
CA CYS A 155 -7.88 -15.39 1.59
C CYS A 155 -9.29 -15.01 1.13
N VAL A 156 -9.42 -13.77 0.64
CA VAL A 156 -10.60 -13.28 -0.07
C VAL A 156 -10.17 -12.73 -1.42
N ILE A 157 -10.70 -13.32 -2.49
CA ILE A 157 -10.39 -12.89 -3.86
C ILE A 157 -11.22 -11.64 -4.19
N ALA A 158 -10.57 -10.60 -4.71
CA ALA A 158 -11.25 -9.41 -5.18
C ALA A 158 -11.83 -9.65 -6.58
N PRO A 159 -13.14 -9.42 -6.79
CA PRO A 159 -13.73 -9.51 -8.11
C PRO A 159 -13.23 -8.37 -9.02
N MET A 160 -13.34 -8.55 -10.33
CA MET A 160 -13.19 -7.44 -11.26
C MET A 160 -14.28 -6.39 -11.01
N PRO A 161 -14.00 -5.09 -11.15
CA PRO A 161 -12.73 -4.47 -11.55
C PRO A 161 -11.85 -4.00 -10.36
N ILE A 162 -12.06 -4.48 -9.13
CA ILE A 162 -11.40 -3.96 -7.93
C ILE A 162 -9.88 -4.16 -8.03
N GLY A 163 -9.11 -3.06 -8.02
CA GLY A 163 -7.66 -3.01 -7.89
C GLY A 163 -7.28 -2.63 -6.47
N LEU A 164 -6.90 -3.62 -5.66
CA LEU A 164 -6.62 -3.45 -4.24
C LEU A 164 -5.36 -2.61 -3.99
N ASN A 165 -5.36 -1.83 -2.89
CA ASN A 165 -4.17 -1.10 -2.47
C ASN A 165 -3.96 -1.25 -0.95
N ALA A 166 -4.87 -0.80 -0.11
CA ALA A 166 -4.78 -0.90 1.35
C ALA A 166 -5.92 -1.75 1.93
N VAL A 167 -5.71 -2.29 3.13
CA VAL A 167 -6.70 -3.10 3.86
C VAL A 167 -6.78 -2.69 5.32
N ARG A 168 -8.00 -2.69 5.89
CA ARG A 168 -8.27 -2.41 7.31
C ARG A 168 -9.29 -3.42 7.84
N GLY A 169 -8.87 -4.27 8.78
CA GLY A 169 -9.73 -5.29 9.37
C GLY A 169 -10.85 -4.69 10.23
N LEU A 170 -11.96 -5.40 10.30
CA LEU A 170 -13.13 -5.10 11.13
C LEU A 170 -13.22 -6.08 12.32
N ALA A 171 -13.83 -5.62 13.41
CA ALA A 171 -13.94 -6.39 14.65
C ALA A 171 -14.76 -7.69 14.49
N ASP A 172 -15.67 -7.73 13.53
CA ASP A 172 -16.53 -8.89 13.24
C ASP A 172 -15.91 -9.91 12.27
N GLY A 173 -14.64 -9.69 11.87
CA GLY A 173 -13.91 -10.58 10.98
C GLY A 173 -13.92 -10.15 9.52
N GLY A 174 -14.72 -9.15 9.14
CA GLY A 174 -14.66 -8.50 7.84
C GLY A 174 -13.48 -7.57 7.66
N PHE A 175 -13.47 -6.82 6.58
CA PHE A 175 -12.48 -5.77 6.31
C PHE A 175 -13.00 -4.70 5.36
N LEU A 176 -12.37 -3.53 5.41
CA LEU A 176 -12.42 -2.48 4.41
C LEU A 176 -11.18 -2.56 3.54
N THR A 177 -11.30 -2.19 2.27
CA THR A 177 -10.16 -2.08 1.35
C THR A 177 -10.39 -0.96 0.36
N THR A 178 -9.32 -0.40 -0.15
CA THR A 178 -9.36 0.62 -1.19
C THR A 178 -9.23 -0.02 -2.56
N ASN A 179 -10.04 0.46 -3.51
CA ASN A 179 -9.85 0.30 -4.95
C ASN A 179 -9.13 1.55 -5.44
N TRP A 180 -7.80 1.46 -5.59
CA TRP A 180 -6.99 2.61 -5.97
C TRP A 180 -7.22 3.02 -7.42
N LEU A 181 -7.21 2.03 -8.31
CA LEU A 181 -7.48 2.18 -9.73
C LEU A 181 -8.14 0.89 -10.25
N PRO A 182 -9.31 0.98 -10.88
CA PRO A 182 -10.00 -0.21 -11.39
C PRO A 182 -9.14 -1.01 -12.38
N ARG A 183 -9.05 -2.31 -12.18
CA ARG A 183 -8.37 -3.23 -13.10
C ARG A 183 -9.13 -3.32 -14.42
N GLY A 184 -8.39 -3.37 -15.53
CA GLY A 184 -8.97 -3.40 -16.87
C GLY A 184 -9.62 -2.08 -17.30
N GLY A 185 -9.30 -0.98 -16.61
CA GLY A 185 -9.76 0.36 -16.96
C GLY A 185 -9.15 0.90 -18.26
N ALA A 186 -9.58 2.10 -18.64
CA ALA A 186 -9.06 2.77 -19.84
C ALA A 186 -7.54 3.07 -19.71
N PRO A 187 -6.78 3.09 -20.82
CA PRO A 187 -5.33 3.34 -20.79
C PRO A 187 -4.94 4.68 -20.13
N ASP A 188 -5.82 5.66 -20.15
CA ASP A 188 -5.64 6.99 -19.56
C ASP A 188 -6.18 7.13 -18.14
N ALA A 189 -6.66 6.04 -17.52
CA ALA A 189 -7.29 6.06 -16.20
C ALA A 189 -6.37 6.64 -15.11
N LEU A 190 -5.07 6.34 -15.15
CA LEU A 190 -4.08 6.91 -14.24
C LEU A 190 -3.94 8.43 -14.42
N GLN A 191 -3.87 8.91 -15.64
CA GLN A 191 -3.78 10.35 -15.93
C GLN A 191 -5.03 11.10 -15.46
N LYS A 192 -6.21 10.54 -15.71
CA LYS A 192 -7.49 11.07 -15.23
C LYS A 192 -7.54 11.12 -13.70
N MET A 193 -7.11 10.07 -13.03
CA MET A 193 -6.99 10.04 -11.58
C MET A 193 -6.05 11.14 -11.07
N MET A 194 -4.88 11.30 -11.69
CA MET A 194 -3.92 12.36 -11.34
C MET A 194 -4.48 13.77 -11.58
N ALA A 195 -5.44 13.91 -12.51
CA ALA A 195 -6.20 15.13 -12.77
C ALA A 195 -7.41 15.31 -11.81
N GLY A 196 -7.61 14.40 -10.85
CA GLY A 196 -8.66 14.50 -9.84
C GLY A 196 -9.96 13.74 -10.16
N GLU A 197 -10.00 12.93 -11.24
CA GLU A 197 -11.16 12.09 -11.53
C GLU A 197 -11.34 11.02 -10.44
N LYS A 198 -12.54 10.95 -9.86
CA LYS A 198 -12.89 10.01 -8.79
C LYS A 198 -13.20 8.64 -9.38
N ASN A 199 -12.16 7.90 -9.72
CA ASN A 199 -12.26 6.57 -10.32
C ASN A 199 -11.84 5.42 -9.38
N GLY A 200 -11.60 5.73 -8.10
CA GLY A 200 -11.40 4.79 -7.01
C GLY A 200 -12.47 4.94 -5.92
N GLU A 201 -12.59 3.98 -5.02
CA GLU A 201 -13.54 3.98 -3.90
C GLU A 201 -13.16 2.96 -2.83
N LEU A 202 -13.97 2.86 -1.78
CA LEU A 202 -13.85 1.83 -0.74
C LEU A 202 -14.83 0.68 -0.97
N TRP A 203 -14.34 -0.51 -0.63
CA TRP A 203 -15.14 -1.73 -0.55
C TRP A 203 -15.07 -2.33 0.84
N GLU A 204 -16.19 -2.85 1.30
CA GLU A 204 -16.32 -3.61 2.54
C GLU A 204 -16.67 -5.05 2.21
N TRP A 205 -16.02 -5.99 2.89
CA TRP A 205 -16.29 -7.40 2.72
C TRP A 205 -16.62 -8.08 4.04
N HIS A 206 -17.62 -8.95 4.01
CA HIS A 206 -17.97 -9.87 5.09
C HIS A 206 -18.28 -11.25 4.52
N ALA A 207 -18.00 -12.31 5.29
CA ALA A 207 -18.23 -13.69 4.83
C ALA A 207 -19.69 -13.98 4.48
N LYS A 208 -20.64 -13.29 5.11
CA LYS A 208 -22.09 -13.48 4.88
C LYS A 208 -22.64 -12.68 3.73
N THR A 209 -22.17 -11.46 3.51
CA THR A 209 -22.74 -10.49 2.56
C THR A 209 -21.88 -10.29 1.32
N GLY A 210 -20.65 -10.81 1.32
CA GLY A 210 -19.70 -10.61 0.24
C GLY A 210 -19.20 -9.16 0.16
N TRP A 211 -18.81 -8.76 -1.03
CA TRP A 211 -18.27 -7.44 -1.35
C TRP A 211 -19.37 -6.41 -1.49
N GLN A 212 -19.26 -5.29 -0.81
CA GLN A 212 -20.17 -4.15 -0.88
C GLN A 212 -19.38 -2.86 -1.03
N ARG A 213 -19.78 -2.00 -1.95
CA ARG A 213 -19.23 -0.67 -2.12
C ARG A 213 -19.65 0.22 -0.95
N VAL A 214 -18.72 1.00 -0.39
CA VAL A 214 -19.02 1.95 0.68
C VAL A 214 -19.58 3.23 0.06
N PRO A 215 -20.82 3.63 0.37
CA PRO A 215 -21.42 4.83 -0.19
C PRO A 215 -20.63 6.10 0.12
N GLY A 216 -20.50 7.00 -0.85
CA GLY A 216 -19.83 8.31 -0.69
C GLY A 216 -18.31 8.25 -0.56
N SER A 217 -17.70 7.07 -0.84
CA SER A 217 -16.26 6.86 -0.73
C SER A 217 -15.48 7.12 -2.02
N GLU A 218 -16.13 7.58 -3.09
CA GLU A 218 -15.49 7.85 -4.36
C GLU A 218 -14.35 8.87 -4.20
N ALA A 219 -13.17 8.52 -4.71
CA ALA A 219 -11.97 9.35 -4.61
C ALA A 219 -11.08 9.19 -5.84
N ALA A 220 -10.27 10.20 -6.11
CA ALA A 220 -9.21 10.10 -7.09
C ALA A 220 -8.04 9.33 -6.47
N GLY A 221 -7.93 8.03 -6.78
CA GLY A 221 -6.92 7.16 -6.23
C GLY A 221 -7.09 6.93 -4.72
N ALA A 222 -8.17 6.23 -4.32
CA ALA A 222 -8.38 5.79 -2.94
C ALA A 222 -7.22 4.89 -2.51
N ASN A 223 -6.40 5.37 -1.55
CA ASN A 223 -5.14 4.73 -1.13
C ASN A 223 -5.21 4.28 0.34
N GLY A 224 -4.33 4.74 1.20
CA GLY A 224 -4.29 4.34 2.61
C GLY A 224 -5.63 4.51 3.34
N ILE A 225 -5.94 3.59 4.24
CA ILE A 225 -7.20 3.56 4.98
C ILE A 225 -7.01 3.26 6.45
N GLU A 226 -7.70 4.02 7.30
CA GLU A 226 -7.81 3.74 8.73
C GLU A 226 -9.27 3.85 9.20
N LEU A 227 -9.54 3.27 10.36
CA LEU A 227 -10.87 3.24 10.95
C LEU A 227 -10.79 3.66 12.41
N SER A 228 -11.68 4.54 12.86
CA SER A 228 -11.79 4.90 14.26
C SER A 228 -12.02 3.67 15.16
N THR A 229 -11.61 3.75 16.41
CA THR A 229 -11.72 2.63 17.38
C THR A 229 -13.16 2.15 17.56
N ASP A 230 -14.14 3.04 17.44
CA ASP A 230 -15.57 2.70 17.52
C ASP A 230 -16.14 2.15 16.19
N GLY A 231 -15.33 2.09 15.15
CA GLY A 231 -15.71 1.58 13.83
C GLY A 231 -16.65 2.46 13.01
N LYS A 232 -16.90 3.71 13.45
CA LYS A 232 -17.92 4.58 12.83
C LYS A 232 -17.35 5.64 11.87
N THR A 233 -16.05 5.87 11.90
CA THR A 233 -15.40 6.87 11.05
C THR A 233 -14.27 6.23 10.27
N ILE A 234 -14.31 6.37 8.97
CA ILE A 234 -13.25 5.97 8.04
C ILE A 234 -12.39 7.19 7.74
N TYR A 235 -11.09 6.99 7.69
CA TYR A 235 -10.10 7.95 7.20
C TYR A 235 -9.44 7.35 5.97
N MET A 236 -9.26 8.15 4.92
CA MET A 236 -8.73 7.68 3.64
C MET A 236 -7.80 8.72 3.02
N ALA A 237 -6.68 8.28 2.51
CA ALA A 237 -5.83 9.03 1.61
C ALA A 237 -6.42 9.00 0.19
N ALA A 238 -6.48 10.14 -0.47
CA ALA A 238 -6.87 10.27 -1.87
C ALA A 238 -5.65 10.80 -2.67
N TRP A 239 -4.88 9.86 -3.18
CA TRP A 239 -3.57 10.11 -3.78
C TRP A 239 -3.64 11.05 -4.99
N GLY A 240 -4.62 10.83 -5.87
CA GLY A 240 -4.82 11.61 -7.09
C GLY A 240 -5.22 13.05 -6.83
N SER A 241 -6.16 13.28 -5.90
CA SER A 241 -6.62 14.63 -5.51
C SER A 241 -5.76 15.31 -4.46
N GLN A 242 -4.69 14.67 -3.97
CA GLN A 242 -3.80 15.22 -2.93
C GLN A 242 -4.55 15.61 -1.66
N SER A 243 -5.53 14.78 -1.26
CA SER A 243 -6.42 15.09 -0.16
C SER A 243 -6.53 13.98 0.87
N PHE A 244 -6.98 14.34 2.06
CA PHE A 244 -7.34 13.43 3.15
C PHE A 244 -8.84 13.50 3.36
N ILE A 245 -9.48 12.35 3.47
CA ILE A 245 -10.94 12.23 3.56
C ILE A 245 -11.31 11.60 4.89
N ARG A 246 -12.31 12.19 5.56
CA ARG A 246 -13.01 11.60 6.70
C ARG A 246 -14.44 11.28 6.29
N LEU A 247 -14.88 10.04 6.52
CA LEU A 247 -16.17 9.54 6.07
C LEU A 247 -16.90 8.81 7.20
N SER A 248 -18.20 9.06 7.40
CA SER A 248 -19.00 8.27 8.33
C SER A 248 -19.29 6.88 7.76
N ARG A 249 -19.14 5.82 8.59
CA ARG A 249 -19.45 4.43 8.22
C ARG A 249 -20.77 3.98 8.83
N GLY A 250 -21.62 3.34 8.02
CA GLY A 250 -22.89 2.75 8.47
C GLY A 250 -23.98 3.77 8.85
N ALA A 251 -23.75 5.06 8.62
CA ALA A 251 -24.75 6.11 8.84
C ALA A 251 -25.79 6.10 7.72
N ARG A 252 -27.07 6.42 8.06
CA ARG A 252 -28.14 6.59 7.05
C ARG A 252 -27.83 7.72 6.07
N GLU A 253 -27.24 8.79 6.58
CA GLU A 253 -26.74 9.93 5.80
C GLU A 253 -25.21 9.96 5.92
N VAL A 254 -24.54 9.89 4.79
CA VAL A 254 -23.08 9.88 4.75
C VAL A 254 -22.56 11.31 5.00
N LYS A 255 -21.78 11.46 6.06
CA LYS A 255 -21.02 12.69 6.32
C LYS A 255 -19.61 12.49 5.76
N ARG A 256 -19.15 13.46 4.97
CA ARG A 256 -17.83 13.45 4.34
C ARG A 256 -17.19 14.83 4.48
N ASP A 257 -16.00 14.82 5.03
CA ASP A 257 -15.09 15.96 5.02
C ASP A 257 -13.87 15.60 4.16
N GLU A 258 -13.36 16.57 3.42
CA GLU A 258 -12.17 16.40 2.58
C GLU A 258 -11.31 17.66 2.71
N ILE A 259 -10.03 17.47 3.04
CA ILE A 259 -9.05 18.53 3.19
C ILE A 259 -7.86 18.32 2.24
N PRO A 260 -7.33 19.39 1.61
CA PRO A 260 -6.11 19.28 0.81
C PRO A 260 -4.88 19.10 1.71
N LEU A 261 -3.94 18.25 1.29
CA LEU A 261 -2.65 18.09 1.97
C LEU A 261 -1.49 18.74 1.20
N GLY A 262 -1.69 19.08 -0.09
CA GLY A 262 -0.66 19.70 -0.92
C GLY A 262 0.47 18.74 -1.34
N PHE A 263 0.28 17.45 -1.15
CA PHE A 263 1.12 16.36 -1.65
C PHE A 263 0.24 15.13 -1.89
N ARG A 264 0.75 14.12 -2.54
CA ARG A 264 0.04 12.86 -2.80
C ARG A 264 0.13 11.93 -1.60
N PRO A 265 -0.89 11.89 -0.69
CA PRO A 265 -0.86 11.01 0.46
C PRO A 265 -1.08 9.56 -0.01
N ASP A 266 -0.27 8.69 0.55
CA ASP A 266 -0.25 7.27 0.20
C ASP A 266 -0.85 6.46 1.38
N ASN A 267 -0.05 5.82 2.24
CA ASN A 267 -0.58 5.13 3.41
C ASN A 267 -0.80 6.07 4.60
N ILE A 268 -1.78 5.71 5.44
CA ILE A 268 -2.10 6.41 6.68
C ILE A 268 -2.13 5.42 7.83
N HIS A 269 -1.59 5.82 8.99
CA HIS A 269 -1.57 4.99 10.19
C HIS A 269 -1.87 5.83 11.43
N PHE A 270 -2.53 5.25 12.44
CA PHE A 270 -2.66 5.92 13.73
C PHE A 270 -1.30 6.02 14.42
N ALA A 271 -0.96 7.22 14.86
CA ALA A 271 0.12 7.49 15.79
C ALA A 271 -0.30 7.12 17.23
N ARG A 272 0.67 7.04 18.14
CA ARG A 272 0.41 6.69 19.55
C ARG A 272 -0.47 7.70 20.29
N ASP A 273 -0.45 8.95 19.87
CA ASP A 273 -1.25 10.04 20.44
C ASP A 273 -2.68 10.10 19.88
N GLY A 274 -3.06 9.17 19.00
CA GLY A 274 -4.38 9.10 18.37
C GLY A 274 -4.58 10.02 17.19
N THR A 275 -3.56 10.75 16.75
CA THR A 275 -3.53 11.42 15.45
C THR A 275 -3.25 10.43 14.34
N LEU A 276 -3.43 10.82 13.07
CA LEU A 276 -3.08 10.00 11.92
C LEU A 276 -1.80 10.54 11.27
N LEU A 277 -0.83 9.67 11.06
CA LEU A 277 0.29 9.92 10.17
C LEU A 277 -0.19 9.70 8.74
N ALA A 278 -0.07 10.71 7.89
CA ALA A 278 -0.25 10.58 6.46
C ALA A 278 1.11 10.78 5.78
N ALA A 279 1.59 9.75 5.13
CA ALA A 279 2.85 9.75 4.40
C ALA A 279 2.61 9.76 2.90
N GLY A 280 3.55 10.26 2.11
CA GLY A 280 3.43 10.30 0.66
C GLY A 280 4.48 11.17 0.00
N GLN A 281 4.18 11.65 -1.22
CA GLN A 281 5.17 12.27 -2.09
C GLN A 281 4.70 13.58 -2.71
N ILE A 282 5.64 14.50 -2.93
CA ILE A 282 5.55 15.51 -3.97
C ILE A 282 6.24 14.92 -5.21
N THR A 283 5.48 14.76 -6.29
CA THR A 283 5.96 14.06 -7.50
C THR A 283 6.48 15.00 -8.59
N ASP A 284 6.19 16.29 -8.48
CA ASP A 284 6.48 17.26 -9.53
C ASP A 284 7.94 17.74 -9.47
N PRO A 285 8.69 17.61 -10.59
CA PRO A 285 10.03 18.17 -10.69
C PRO A 285 9.99 19.72 -10.61
N PRO A 286 11.05 20.37 -10.08
CA PRO A 286 12.26 19.77 -9.50
C PRO A 286 12.11 19.38 -8.02
N ASN A 287 10.94 19.61 -7.41
CA ASN A 287 10.74 19.57 -5.94
C ASN A 287 10.30 18.20 -5.42
N ARG A 288 10.72 17.10 -6.08
CA ARG A 288 10.38 15.75 -5.61
C ARG A 288 10.83 15.56 -4.17
N SER A 289 9.91 15.15 -3.32
CA SER A 289 10.20 14.97 -1.91
C SER A 289 9.23 14.00 -1.24
N SER A 290 9.72 13.35 -0.20
CA SER A 290 8.95 12.58 0.77
C SER A 290 8.31 13.52 1.78
N ARG A 291 7.03 13.30 2.10
CA ARG A 291 6.27 14.10 3.07
C ARG A 291 5.63 13.21 4.12
N VAL A 292 5.61 13.68 5.36
CA VAL A 292 4.83 13.11 6.45
C VAL A 292 4.15 14.22 7.22
N VAL A 293 2.86 14.10 7.44
CA VAL A 293 2.08 15.03 8.28
C VAL A 293 1.32 14.26 9.35
N LYS A 294 1.01 14.92 10.47
CA LYS A 294 -0.02 14.48 11.42
C LYS A 294 -1.33 15.16 11.09
N VAL A 295 -2.40 14.37 11.07
CA VAL A 295 -3.78 14.87 10.94
C VAL A 295 -4.54 14.56 12.22
N ASP A 296 -5.11 15.58 12.87
CA ASP A 296 -5.98 15.36 14.02
C ASP A 296 -7.28 14.68 13.56
N ALA A 297 -7.61 13.56 14.17
CA ALA A 297 -8.74 12.71 13.75
C ALA A 297 -10.11 13.41 13.91
N LYS A 298 -10.22 14.39 14.81
CA LYS A 298 -11.48 15.08 15.12
C LYS A 298 -11.61 16.42 14.39
N THR A 299 -10.57 17.23 14.43
CA THR A 299 -10.59 18.62 13.88
C THR A 299 -10.11 18.68 12.44
N LEU A 300 -9.40 17.65 11.96
CA LEU A 300 -8.68 17.61 10.69
C LEU A 300 -7.55 18.65 10.58
N ALA A 301 -7.10 19.20 11.71
CA ALA A 301 -5.94 20.07 11.73
C ALA A 301 -4.69 19.29 11.29
N VAL A 302 -3.89 19.91 10.42
CA VAL A 302 -2.69 19.29 9.83
C VAL A 302 -1.44 19.92 10.45
N LYS A 303 -0.49 19.09 10.85
CA LYS A 303 0.84 19.48 11.31
C LYS A 303 1.92 18.80 10.47
N ASP A 304 2.80 19.56 9.84
CA ASP A 304 3.96 19.02 9.15
C ASP A 304 4.94 18.36 10.14
N LEU A 305 5.40 17.16 9.81
CA LEU A 305 6.43 16.46 10.57
C LEU A 305 7.73 16.37 9.78
N LEU A 306 7.65 16.03 8.49
CA LEU A 306 8.82 15.78 7.66
C LEU A 306 8.56 16.27 6.23
N THR A 307 9.55 16.99 5.69
CA THR A 307 9.75 17.17 4.26
C THR A 307 11.21 16.84 3.96
N ARG A 308 11.44 15.78 3.19
CA ARG A 308 12.77 15.29 2.82
C ARG A 308 12.86 15.26 1.31
N PRO A 309 13.78 16.00 0.68
CA PRO A 309 14.06 15.84 -0.75
C PRO A 309 14.38 14.38 -1.08
N ASP A 310 13.86 13.90 -2.21
CA ASP A 310 14.22 12.59 -2.72
C ASP A 310 15.68 12.59 -3.17
N ASP A 311 16.40 11.51 -2.88
CA ASP A 311 17.78 11.28 -3.30
C ASP A 311 17.97 9.84 -3.81
N ASP A 312 19.19 9.51 -4.23
CA ASP A 312 19.52 8.19 -4.77
C ASP A 312 19.39 7.07 -3.72
N ALA A 313 19.46 7.40 -2.43
CA ALA A 313 19.36 6.41 -1.36
C ALA A 313 17.91 6.12 -0.96
N PHE A 314 17.03 7.13 -1.01
CA PHE A 314 15.63 6.99 -0.62
C PHE A 314 14.76 8.00 -1.36
N ALA A 315 13.75 7.51 -2.05
CA ALA A 315 12.76 8.31 -2.79
C ALA A 315 11.40 7.60 -2.78
N GLY A 316 10.34 8.36 -3.03
CA GLY A 316 9.00 7.77 -3.21
C GLY A 316 8.42 7.19 -1.91
N ASN A 317 8.48 7.96 -0.83
CA ASN A 317 7.89 7.58 0.46
C ASN A 317 6.40 7.28 0.32
N THR A 318 5.97 6.15 0.89
CA THR A 318 4.56 5.70 0.85
C THR A 318 3.96 5.57 2.22
N THR A 319 4.75 5.29 3.25
CA THR A 319 4.24 5.03 4.60
C THR A 319 5.15 5.61 5.66
N ALA A 320 4.59 5.87 6.84
CA ALA A 320 5.33 6.25 8.04
C ALA A 320 4.68 5.65 9.29
N ILE A 321 5.49 5.03 10.15
CA ILE A 321 5.07 4.57 11.48
C ILE A 321 6.02 5.08 12.55
N GLU A 322 5.50 5.31 13.77
CA GLU A 322 6.32 5.75 14.92
C GLU A 322 6.86 4.56 15.71
N ILE A 323 8.18 4.42 15.78
CA ILE A 323 8.87 3.37 16.55
C ILE A 323 10.01 3.99 17.38
N GLY A 324 9.94 3.87 18.69
CA GLY A 324 11.05 4.25 19.59
C GLY A 324 11.50 5.70 19.44
N GLY A 325 10.59 6.64 19.20
CA GLY A 325 10.89 8.05 18.99
C GLY A 325 11.42 8.40 17.60
N ASN A 326 11.31 7.47 16.66
CA ASN A 326 11.67 7.67 15.26
C ASN A 326 10.46 7.44 14.36
N LEU A 327 10.49 8.05 13.17
CA LEU A 327 9.66 7.68 12.03
C LEU A 327 10.40 6.62 11.20
N TRP A 328 9.74 5.51 10.94
CA TRP A 328 10.17 4.51 9.98
C TRP A 328 9.39 4.75 8.69
N LEU A 329 10.10 4.99 7.60
CA LEU A 329 9.54 5.38 6.32
C LEU A 329 9.70 4.25 5.31
N GLY A 330 8.60 3.78 4.74
CA GLY A 330 8.61 2.84 3.63
C GLY A 330 8.54 3.54 2.27
N SER A 331 8.76 2.78 1.20
CA SER A 331 8.78 3.30 -0.16
C SER A 331 8.35 2.26 -1.18
N TYR A 332 7.65 2.69 -2.24
CA TYR A 332 7.41 1.84 -3.41
C TYR A 332 8.66 1.64 -4.28
N ARG A 333 9.82 2.14 -3.83
CA ARG A 333 11.12 2.04 -4.52
C ARG A 333 12.21 1.55 -3.57
N GLY A 334 13.23 0.96 -4.15
CA GLY A 334 14.45 0.66 -3.43
C GLY A 334 14.39 -0.58 -2.52
N ASP A 335 15.42 -0.69 -1.71
CA ASP A 335 15.78 -1.90 -0.96
C ASP A 335 15.86 -1.67 0.56
N ARG A 336 15.31 -0.53 1.04
CA ARG A 336 15.46 -0.11 2.44
C ARG A 336 14.27 0.65 2.99
N ILE A 337 14.15 0.62 4.32
CA ILE A 337 13.31 1.51 5.11
C ILE A 337 14.21 2.60 5.68
N ALA A 338 13.79 3.86 5.60
CA ALA A 338 14.50 4.96 6.24
C ALA A 338 14.03 5.14 7.69
N ILE A 339 14.99 5.43 8.59
CA ILE A 339 14.73 5.74 10.00
C ILE A 339 15.19 7.17 10.25
N VAL A 340 14.25 8.03 10.62
CA VAL A 340 14.54 9.44 10.92
C VAL A 340 13.97 9.80 12.30
N PRO A 341 14.62 10.68 13.09
CA PRO A 341 14.06 11.14 14.36
C PRO A 341 12.65 11.71 14.17
N ALA A 342 11.72 11.35 15.04
CA ALA A 342 10.40 11.99 15.08
C ALA A 342 10.57 13.40 15.71
N PRO A 343 9.99 14.47 15.11
CA PRO A 343 10.09 15.85 15.60
C PRO A 343 9.26 16.10 16.87
#